data_09180225c78287ca944c1758815742a6
#
_entry.id   09180225c78287ca944c1758815742a6
#
_cell.length_a   1.000
_cell.length_b   1.000
_cell.length_c   1.000
_cell.angle_alpha   90.00
_cell.angle_beta   90.00
_cell.angle_gamma   90.00
#
_symmetry.space_group_name_H-M   'P 1'
#
loop_
_entity.id
_entity.type
_entity.pdbx_description
1 polymer ?
#
loop_
_entity_poly.entity_id
_entity_poly.type
_entity_poly.pdbx_seq_one_letter_code
_entity_poly.pdbx_strand_id
1 'polypeptide(L)'
;MKELRHPGIPLVYDLEEDEEHFYLIEEYLEGHSLYALIRDQGTLQDAEAIRYGLQICSLVEYMHSACDPPILHLDLQPNNLMICGGTVRLIDFDHASAGRAADRLGRYGTVGCAAPEQYDPDRTLDPRTDIYAIGAVLRFMLQGTLRTEDGQPYPLSKPLADIISRCMEKDMEKRYSTAGEAAEALQRLLAGEKPEKDKKEPPSLTVVFAGSRPGAGTTHLAFGLCRWLDRKGIWALYEEKNRSMAVRTMAESLRARPDKRGIYRMKGCWMRPWYGPGAKLPEAKGFAVILKDFGLEWKEAARVLKDENTVFVGCAAASPWEGDRAGRMLDELKEGKGGGQRILVFRCGADGFLKRTWLRKALSGCPEGVSVFCSPEYRDPFRPGHQEDFLQAVWKRIERSLPLRQEKRRWFDWWRR
;
A
#
# COMPACT_ATOMS: atom_id res chain seq x y z
N MET A 1 16.83 -5.40 -16.86
CA MET A 1 16.32 -4.84 -18.13
C MET A 1 15.76 -5.93 -19.05
N LYS A 2 16.51 -6.99 -19.38
CA LYS A 2 16.05 -8.08 -20.30
C LYS A 2 14.71 -8.76 -19.88
N GLU A 3 14.32 -8.64 -18.60
CA GLU A 3 13.09 -9.23 -18.04
C GLU A 3 11.89 -8.28 -17.98
N LEU A 4 12.12 -6.96 -18.19
CA LEU A 4 11.03 -6.00 -18.20
C LEU A 4 10.17 -6.18 -19.45
N ARG A 5 8.85 -6.30 -19.29
CA ARG A 5 7.88 -6.45 -20.36
C ARG A 5 6.75 -5.46 -20.19
N HIS A 6 6.85 -4.31 -20.84
CA HIS A 6 5.83 -3.28 -20.84
C HIS A 6 5.75 -2.63 -22.24
N PRO A 7 4.56 -2.30 -22.78
CA PRO A 7 4.44 -1.69 -24.10
C PRO A 7 5.21 -0.37 -24.27
N GLY A 8 5.49 0.33 -23.17
CA GLY A 8 6.27 1.57 -23.15
C GLY A 8 7.78 1.38 -23.01
N ILE A 9 8.29 0.13 -22.91
CA ILE A 9 9.73 -0.17 -22.81
C ILE A 9 10.16 -0.90 -24.07
N PRO A 10 11.25 -0.49 -24.76
CA PRO A 10 11.80 -1.22 -25.92
C PRO A 10 12.18 -2.65 -25.54
N LEU A 11 11.95 -3.57 -26.46
CA LEU A 11 12.41 -4.94 -26.27
C LEU A 11 13.93 -4.99 -26.43
N VAL A 12 14.61 -5.49 -25.42
CA VAL A 12 16.05 -5.82 -25.52
C VAL A 12 16.17 -7.20 -26.15
N TYR A 13 16.77 -7.25 -27.33
CA TYR A 13 17.01 -8.48 -28.07
C TYR A 13 18.26 -9.18 -27.59
N ASP A 14 19.37 -8.43 -27.47
CA ASP A 14 20.62 -8.99 -27.01
C ASP A 14 21.55 -7.96 -26.36
N LEU A 15 22.58 -8.47 -25.70
CA LEU A 15 23.71 -7.70 -25.16
C LEU A 15 24.97 -8.38 -25.61
N GLU A 16 25.78 -7.69 -26.40
CA GLU A 16 27.07 -8.16 -26.91
C GLU A 16 28.20 -7.32 -26.30
N GLU A 17 29.37 -7.91 -26.21
CA GLU A 17 30.56 -7.29 -25.63
C GLU A 17 31.77 -7.59 -26.55
N ASP A 18 32.57 -6.58 -26.79
CA ASP A 18 33.92 -6.71 -27.34
C ASP A 18 34.96 -6.17 -26.34
N GLU A 19 36.22 -6.06 -26.75
CA GLU A 19 37.32 -5.65 -25.85
C GLU A 19 37.19 -4.20 -25.35
N GLU A 20 36.38 -3.35 -25.98
CA GLU A 20 36.30 -1.93 -25.68
C GLU A 20 34.86 -1.47 -25.37
N HIS A 21 33.82 -2.21 -25.81
CA HIS A 21 32.42 -1.72 -25.77
C HIS A 21 31.43 -2.80 -25.40
N PHE A 22 30.32 -2.36 -24.79
CA PHE A 22 29.10 -3.13 -24.64
C PHE A 22 28.07 -2.65 -25.66
N TYR A 23 27.44 -3.57 -26.37
CA TYR A 23 26.42 -3.27 -27.38
C TYR A 23 25.07 -3.76 -26.91
N LEU A 24 24.15 -2.82 -26.66
CA LEU A 24 22.75 -3.15 -26.37
C LEU A 24 21.98 -3.19 -27.68
N ILE A 25 21.48 -4.36 -28.06
CA ILE A 25 20.64 -4.56 -29.24
C ILE A 25 19.19 -4.52 -28.81
N GLU A 26 18.48 -3.49 -29.21
CA GLU A 26 17.10 -3.27 -28.81
C GLU A 26 16.14 -2.94 -29.96
N GLU A 27 14.84 -2.92 -29.69
CA GLU A 27 13.80 -2.57 -30.63
C GLU A 27 14.02 -1.17 -31.20
N TYR A 28 14.04 -1.06 -32.53
CA TYR A 28 14.08 0.25 -33.17
C TYR A 28 12.73 0.96 -33.04
N LEU A 29 12.76 2.17 -32.52
CA LEU A 29 11.56 2.99 -32.29
C LEU A 29 11.43 4.06 -33.39
N GLU A 30 10.35 3.98 -34.16
CA GLU A 30 10.00 5.03 -35.12
C GLU A 30 9.15 6.12 -34.42
N GLY A 31 9.72 7.32 -34.26
CA GLY A 31 9.05 8.44 -33.56
C GLY A 31 10.01 9.59 -33.28
N HIS A 32 9.55 10.53 -32.49
CA HIS A 32 10.32 11.70 -32.07
C HIS A 32 10.41 11.74 -30.54
N SER A 33 11.53 12.24 -30.00
CA SER A 33 11.58 12.51 -28.58
C SER A 33 10.54 13.57 -28.19
N LEU A 34 10.03 13.48 -26.97
CA LEU A 34 9.08 14.48 -26.45
C LEU A 34 9.70 15.90 -26.49
N TYR A 35 11.03 15.98 -26.29
CA TYR A 35 11.76 17.24 -26.45
C TYR A 35 11.65 17.79 -27.87
N ALA A 36 11.93 16.97 -28.88
CA ALA A 36 11.84 17.37 -30.29
C ALA A 36 10.40 17.73 -30.68
N LEU A 37 9.42 16.96 -30.21
CA LEU A 37 8.00 17.22 -30.45
C LEU A 37 7.60 18.63 -29.95
N ILE A 38 7.94 18.97 -28.71
CA ILE A 38 7.60 20.27 -28.11
C ILE A 38 8.36 21.41 -28.76
N ARG A 39 9.65 21.21 -29.09
CA ARG A 39 10.45 22.22 -29.80
C ARG A 39 9.86 22.54 -31.17
N ASP A 40 9.41 21.54 -31.92
CA ASP A 40 9.04 21.68 -33.32
C ASP A 40 7.56 22.04 -33.50
N GLN A 41 6.68 21.58 -32.60
CA GLN A 41 5.22 21.76 -32.67
C GLN A 41 4.66 22.74 -31.63
N GLY A 42 5.48 23.14 -30.65
CA GLY A 42 5.03 23.93 -29.50
C GLY A 42 4.46 23.10 -28.36
N THR A 43 3.95 23.81 -27.34
CA THR A 43 3.40 23.20 -26.13
C THR A 43 2.08 22.47 -26.37
N LEU A 44 1.83 21.43 -25.57
CA LEU A 44 0.61 20.64 -25.67
C LEU A 44 -0.57 21.28 -24.93
N GLN A 45 -1.78 20.93 -25.36
CA GLN A 45 -3.00 21.23 -24.60
C GLN A 45 -3.12 20.34 -23.37
N ASP A 46 -3.80 20.81 -22.30
CA ASP A 46 -3.99 20.08 -21.04
C ASP A 46 -4.40 18.61 -21.26
N ALA A 47 -5.41 18.37 -22.09
CA ALA A 47 -5.93 17.00 -22.32
C ALA A 47 -4.90 16.06 -22.98
N GLU A 48 -4.03 16.58 -23.83
CA GLU A 48 -2.97 15.80 -24.47
C GLU A 48 -1.80 15.55 -23.52
N ALA A 49 -1.38 16.56 -22.79
CA ALA A 49 -0.35 16.44 -21.75
C ALA A 49 -0.79 15.42 -20.67
N ILE A 50 -2.07 15.44 -20.27
CA ILE A 50 -2.61 14.46 -19.32
C ILE A 50 -2.56 13.04 -19.91
N ARG A 51 -2.93 12.84 -21.20
CA ARG A 51 -2.87 11.52 -21.84
C ARG A 51 -1.46 10.95 -21.87
N TYR A 52 -0.45 11.76 -22.19
CA TYR A 52 0.95 11.32 -22.12
C TYR A 52 1.40 11.13 -20.67
N GLY A 53 1.00 12.00 -19.77
CA GLY A 53 1.28 11.87 -18.33
C GLY A 53 0.77 10.56 -17.74
N LEU A 54 -0.43 10.13 -18.11
CA LEU A 54 -1.00 8.84 -17.69
C LEU A 54 -0.16 7.65 -18.17
N GLN A 55 0.34 7.70 -19.42
CA GLN A 55 1.21 6.65 -19.95
C GLN A 55 2.56 6.62 -19.24
N ILE A 56 3.14 7.79 -18.96
CA ILE A 56 4.40 7.92 -18.22
C ILE A 56 4.23 7.38 -16.78
N CYS A 57 3.15 7.75 -16.10
CA CYS A 57 2.85 7.22 -14.75
C CYS A 57 2.70 5.70 -14.76
N SER A 58 1.97 5.11 -15.73
CA SER A 58 1.80 3.66 -15.87
C SER A 58 3.15 2.94 -16.05
N LEU A 59 4.04 3.53 -16.83
CA LEU A 59 5.36 3.00 -17.14
C LEU A 59 6.26 3.02 -15.90
N VAL A 60 6.30 4.15 -15.19
CA VAL A 60 7.08 4.32 -13.97
C VAL A 60 6.53 3.42 -12.85
N GLU A 61 5.21 3.31 -12.68
CA GLU A 61 4.58 2.41 -11.72
C GLU A 61 4.93 0.94 -11.99
N TYR A 62 4.96 0.54 -13.28
CA TYR A 62 5.43 -0.78 -13.68
C TYR A 62 6.88 -1.01 -13.25
N MET A 63 7.79 -0.08 -13.49
CA MET A 63 9.20 -0.20 -13.08
C MET A 63 9.34 -0.33 -11.56
N HIS A 64 8.61 0.50 -10.82
CA HIS A 64 8.64 0.48 -9.35
C HIS A 64 8.07 -0.81 -8.75
N SER A 65 7.18 -1.50 -9.48
CA SER A 65 6.53 -2.75 -9.04
C SER A 65 7.17 -4.03 -9.59
N ALA A 66 8.07 -3.91 -10.57
CA ALA A 66 8.63 -5.05 -11.30
C ALA A 66 9.48 -5.97 -10.43
N CYS A 67 10.16 -5.43 -9.42
CA CYS A 67 10.96 -6.21 -8.48
C CYS A 67 10.99 -5.57 -7.07
N ASP A 68 11.58 -6.28 -6.12
CA ASP A 68 11.86 -5.80 -4.77
C ASP A 68 13.37 -5.97 -4.51
N PRO A 69 14.10 -4.88 -4.37
CA PRO A 69 13.70 -3.47 -4.32
C PRO A 69 13.25 -2.89 -5.68
N PRO A 70 12.43 -1.79 -5.66
CA PRO A 70 11.92 -1.15 -6.86
C PRO A 70 13.03 -0.63 -7.77
N ILE A 71 12.78 -0.66 -9.09
CA ILE A 71 13.68 -0.05 -10.08
C ILE A 71 13.29 1.42 -10.23
N LEU A 72 14.23 2.31 -9.92
CA LEU A 72 14.11 3.75 -10.13
C LEU A 72 14.75 4.12 -11.46
N HIS A 73 14.14 5.02 -12.23
CA HIS A 73 14.71 5.46 -13.52
C HIS A 73 15.81 6.50 -13.33
N LEU A 74 15.62 7.47 -12.42
CA LEU A 74 16.53 8.52 -12.00
C LEU A 74 16.95 9.56 -13.06
N ASP A 75 16.67 9.34 -14.34
CA ASP A 75 16.87 10.30 -15.43
C ASP A 75 15.65 10.40 -16.35
N LEU A 76 14.45 10.46 -15.76
CA LEU A 76 13.23 10.68 -16.52
C LEU A 76 13.19 12.13 -17.02
N GLN A 77 13.37 12.31 -18.34
CA GLN A 77 13.45 13.61 -19.00
C GLN A 77 12.81 13.57 -20.41
N PRO A 78 12.46 14.73 -21.00
CA PRO A 78 11.82 14.76 -22.32
C PRO A 78 12.63 14.11 -23.46
N ASN A 79 13.97 14.08 -23.37
CA ASN A 79 14.79 13.40 -24.37
C ASN A 79 14.70 11.88 -24.30
N ASN A 80 14.45 11.35 -23.10
CA ASN A 80 14.37 9.89 -22.84
C ASN A 80 12.95 9.34 -23.03
N LEU A 81 12.01 10.17 -23.52
CA LEU A 81 10.63 9.80 -23.83
C LEU A 81 10.39 9.96 -25.34
N MET A 82 10.16 8.85 -26.04
CA MET A 82 9.82 8.83 -27.45
C MET A 82 8.30 8.76 -27.64
N ILE A 83 7.77 9.54 -28.57
CA ILE A 83 6.37 9.50 -28.98
C ILE A 83 6.27 8.76 -30.31
N CYS A 84 5.75 7.55 -30.24
CA CYS A 84 5.61 6.63 -31.37
C CYS A 84 4.11 6.40 -31.66
N GLY A 85 3.54 7.08 -32.65
CA GLY A 85 2.13 6.96 -33.00
C GLY A 85 1.16 7.29 -31.84
N GLY A 86 1.51 8.25 -30.99
CA GLY A 86 0.71 8.64 -29.81
C GLY A 86 0.95 7.77 -28.56
N THR A 87 1.87 6.82 -28.65
CA THR A 87 2.31 5.98 -27.51
C THR A 87 3.64 6.50 -26.98
N VAL A 88 3.74 6.62 -25.64
CA VAL A 88 4.99 6.99 -24.97
C VAL A 88 5.85 5.75 -24.80
N ARG A 89 7.10 5.85 -25.26
CA ARG A 89 8.15 4.82 -25.10
C ARG A 89 9.30 5.43 -24.31
N LEU A 90 9.70 4.79 -23.23
CA LEU A 90 10.82 5.21 -22.40
C LEU A 90 12.11 4.55 -22.90
N ILE A 91 13.11 5.36 -23.14
CA ILE A 91 14.43 4.92 -23.61
C ILE A 91 15.49 5.36 -22.60
N ASP A 92 16.70 4.84 -22.76
CA ASP A 92 17.86 5.21 -21.96
C ASP A 92 17.70 4.90 -20.46
N PHE A 93 18.14 3.71 -20.09
CA PHE A 93 18.10 3.20 -18.74
C PHE A 93 19.47 3.20 -18.05
N ASP A 94 20.43 4.00 -18.54
CA ASP A 94 21.82 3.99 -18.04
C ASP A 94 21.91 4.37 -16.56
N HIS A 95 20.99 5.21 -16.09
CA HIS A 95 20.89 5.64 -14.71
C HIS A 95 19.89 4.83 -13.87
N ALA A 96 19.17 3.90 -14.50
CA ALA A 96 18.17 3.10 -13.80
C ALA A 96 18.84 2.17 -12.79
N SER A 97 18.33 2.16 -11.57
CA SER A 97 18.93 1.40 -10.47
C SER A 97 17.90 0.80 -9.55
N ALA A 98 18.24 -0.34 -8.95
CA ALA A 98 17.42 -1.03 -7.97
C ALA A 98 18.07 -0.99 -6.58
N GLY A 99 17.30 -0.61 -5.56
CA GLY A 99 17.70 -0.63 -4.17
C GLY A 99 18.91 0.26 -3.85
N ARG A 100 19.78 -0.23 -2.95
CA ARG A 100 20.98 0.50 -2.50
C ARG A 100 22.02 0.78 -3.59
N ALA A 101 21.90 0.20 -4.76
CA ALA A 101 22.75 0.53 -5.89
C ALA A 101 22.51 1.98 -6.34
N ALA A 102 21.29 2.49 -6.21
CA ALA A 102 20.96 3.89 -6.47
C ALA A 102 21.76 4.87 -5.60
N ASP A 103 22.09 4.49 -4.36
CA ASP A 103 22.88 5.33 -3.44
C ASP A 103 24.39 5.35 -3.76
N ARG A 104 24.88 4.38 -4.57
CA ARG A 104 26.30 4.21 -4.89
C ARG A 104 26.70 4.77 -6.25
N LEU A 105 25.73 4.91 -7.15
CA LEU A 105 25.93 5.61 -8.43
C LEU A 105 26.15 7.09 -8.12
N GLY A 106 27.12 7.70 -8.78
CA GLY A 106 27.31 9.15 -8.70
C GLY A 106 25.97 9.86 -8.90
N ARG A 107 25.70 10.86 -8.09
CA ARG A 107 24.41 11.54 -8.11
C ARG A 107 24.32 12.43 -9.33
N TYR A 108 23.59 11.97 -10.32
CA TYR A 108 23.36 12.64 -11.59
C TYR A 108 21.87 12.99 -11.72
N GLY A 109 21.60 13.93 -12.59
CA GLY A 109 20.23 14.24 -12.96
C GLY A 109 20.17 15.43 -13.90
N THR A 110 19.22 15.41 -14.81
CA THR A 110 18.98 16.50 -15.76
C THR A 110 18.39 17.71 -15.05
N VAL A 111 19.07 18.85 -15.16
CA VAL A 111 18.64 20.12 -14.55
C VAL A 111 17.20 20.45 -14.97
N GLY A 112 16.35 20.66 -13.97
CA GLY A 112 14.93 20.92 -14.15
C GLY A 112 14.03 19.68 -14.15
N CYS A 113 14.58 18.46 -14.30
CA CYS A 113 13.87 17.20 -14.16
C CYS A 113 14.26 16.45 -12.90
N ALA A 114 15.54 16.52 -12.50
CA ALA A 114 16.03 15.80 -11.34
C ALA A 114 15.50 16.38 -10.04
N ALA A 115 15.12 15.51 -9.14
CA ALA A 115 14.60 15.85 -7.82
C ALA A 115 15.71 16.39 -6.90
N PRO A 116 15.39 17.26 -5.92
CA PRO A 116 16.39 17.86 -5.03
C PRO A 116 17.27 16.84 -4.30
N GLU A 117 16.72 15.69 -3.92
CA GLU A 117 17.44 14.62 -3.23
C GLU A 117 18.49 13.94 -4.13
N GLN A 118 18.40 14.06 -5.46
CA GLN A 118 19.42 13.54 -6.36
C GLN A 118 20.73 14.34 -6.31
N TYR A 119 20.68 15.56 -5.79
CA TYR A 119 21.86 16.41 -5.60
C TYR A 119 22.39 16.39 -4.15
N ASP A 120 21.72 15.67 -3.24
CA ASP A 120 22.06 15.61 -1.83
C ASP A 120 22.54 14.19 -1.46
N PRO A 121 23.87 13.99 -1.24
CA PRO A 121 24.43 12.67 -0.94
C PRO A 121 23.93 12.06 0.37
N ASP A 122 23.39 12.86 1.28
CA ASP A 122 22.90 12.40 2.58
C ASP A 122 21.45 11.91 2.54
N ARG A 123 20.76 12.09 1.39
CA ARG A 123 19.38 11.63 1.21
C ARG A 123 19.31 10.30 0.48
N THR A 124 18.40 9.43 0.89
CA THR A 124 18.07 8.20 0.16
C THR A 124 17.13 8.49 -1.00
N LEU A 125 17.35 7.82 -2.13
CA LEU A 125 16.46 7.86 -3.29
C LEU A 125 15.40 6.77 -3.13
N ASP A 126 14.16 7.09 -3.48
CA ASP A 126 13.03 6.16 -3.48
C ASP A 126 12.08 6.43 -4.66
N PRO A 127 11.00 5.64 -4.87
CA PRO A 127 10.05 5.84 -5.96
C PRO A 127 9.54 7.27 -6.16
N ARG A 128 9.49 8.07 -5.11
CA ARG A 128 9.05 9.47 -5.16
C ARG A 128 10.05 10.40 -5.85
N THR A 129 11.28 9.95 -6.06
CA THR A 129 12.29 10.65 -6.86
C THR A 129 11.85 10.72 -8.33
N ASP A 130 11.37 9.61 -8.89
CA ASP A 130 10.85 9.60 -10.27
C ASP A 130 9.51 10.36 -10.39
N ILE A 131 8.71 10.43 -9.32
CA ILE A 131 7.46 11.23 -9.31
C ILE A 131 7.73 12.71 -9.48
N TYR A 132 8.83 13.22 -8.91
CA TYR A 132 9.25 14.60 -9.15
C TYR A 132 9.52 14.84 -10.65
N ALA A 133 10.23 13.91 -11.28
CA ALA A 133 10.54 13.99 -12.71
C ALA A 133 9.28 13.90 -13.59
N ILE A 134 8.27 13.08 -13.22
CA ILE A 134 6.96 13.08 -13.88
C ILE A 134 6.35 14.48 -13.87
N GLY A 135 6.35 15.16 -12.72
CA GLY A 135 5.86 16.54 -12.59
C GLY A 135 6.62 17.52 -13.50
N ALA A 136 7.95 17.39 -13.56
CA ALA A 136 8.80 18.21 -14.40
C ALA A 136 8.54 18.00 -15.90
N VAL A 137 8.33 16.76 -16.33
CA VAL A 137 7.98 16.42 -17.72
C VAL A 137 6.59 16.96 -18.09
N LEU A 138 5.59 16.81 -17.19
CA LEU A 138 4.26 17.41 -17.38
C LEU A 138 4.36 18.93 -17.56
N ARG A 139 5.12 19.60 -16.70
CA ARG A 139 5.37 21.04 -16.83
C ARG A 139 6.03 21.38 -18.15
N PHE A 140 7.04 20.62 -18.59
CA PHE A 140 7.70 20.82 -19.87
C PHE A 140 6.73 20.71 -21.06
N MET A 141 5.86 19.71 -21.06
CA MET A 141 4.84 19.57 -22.12
C MET A 141 3.93 20.79 -22.26
N LEU A 142 3.65 21.46 -21.15
CA LEU A 142 2.70 22.57 -21.07
C LEU A 142 3.36 23.95 -21.22
N GLN A 143 4.65 24.06 -20.88
CA GLN A 143 5.38 25.35 -20.85
C GLN A 143 6.53 25.42 -21.84
N GLY A 144 6.98 24.31 -22.41
CA GLY A 144 8.09 24.25 -23.36
C GLY A 144 9.48 24.44 -22.73
N THR A 145 9.57 24.59 -21.40
CA THR A 145 10.83 24.83 -20.69
C THR A 145 10.94 24.01 -19.42
N LEU A 146 12.16 23.56 -19.12
CA LEU A 146 12.52 22.92 -17.86
C LEU A 146 13.00 23.93 -16.80
N ARG A 147 13.33 25.16 -17.20
CA ARG A 147 13.83 26.18 -16.30
C ARG A 147 12.69 26.87 -15.56
N THR A 148 12.86 27.10 -14.26
CA THR A 148 11.90 27.79 -13.42
C THR A 148 12.00 29.31 -13.50
N GLU A 149 13.09 29.85 -14.08
CA GLU A 149 13.42 31.27 -14.06
C GLU A 149 12.89 32.06 -15.29
N ASP A 150 12.46 31.36 -16.33
CA ASP A 150 11.96 31.99 -17.55
C ASP A 150 10.49 32.44 -17.46
N GLY A 151 10.09 32.79 -16.31
CA GLY A 151 9.02 33.61 -15.72
C GLY A 151 7.87 34.15 -16.57
N GLN A 152 7.37 33.43 -17.54
CA GLN A 152 6.02 33.64 -18.08
C GLN A 152 5.16 32.43 -17.72
N PRO A 153 4.26 32.55 -16.75
CA PRO A 153 3.32 31.48 -16.48
C PRO A 153 2.36 31.38 -17.66
N TYR A 154 2.51 30.36 -18.47
CA TYR A 154 1.39 29.90 -19.30
C TYR A 154 0.23 29.62 -18.34
N PRO A 155 -0.99 30.04 -18.64
CA PRO A 155 -2.13 29.83 -17.77
C PRO A 155 -2.48 28.33 -17.76
N LEU A 156 -1.77 27.58 -16.92
CA LEU A 156 -2.15 26.20 -16.61
C LEU A 156 -3.53 26.22 -15.95
N SER A 157 -4.39 25.29 -16.31
CA SER A 157 -5.59 25.09 -15.51
C SER A 157 -5.17 24.84 -14.06
N LYS A 158 -5.82 25.54 -13.13
CA LYS A 158 -5.44 25.46 -11.70
C LYS A 158 -5.35 24.02 -11.19
N PRO A 159 -6.28 23.10 -11.55
CA PRO A 159 -6.19 21.70 -11.11
C PRO A 159 -4.96 20.96 -11.62
N LEU A 160 -4.53 21.19 -12.85
CA LEU A 160 -3.33 20.56 -13.41
C LEU A 160 -2.06 21.14 -12.79
N ALA A 161 -2.05 22.46 -12.54
CA ALA A 161 -0.96 23.13 -11.84
C ALA A 161 -0.79 22.58 -10.41
N ASP A 162 -1.89 22.29 -9.69
CA ASP A 162 -1.86 21.72 -8.35
C ASP A 162 -1.27 20.29 -8.36
N ILE A 163 -1.59 19.47 -9.37
CA ILE A 163 -1.02 18.12 -9.54
C ILE A 163 0.49 18.21 -9.80
N ILE A 164 0.90 19.05 -10.74
CA ILE A 164 2.32 19.25 -11.09
C ILE A 164 3.10 19.75 -9.86
N SER A 165 2.57 20.75 -9.16
CA SER A 165 3.21 21.28 -7.95
C SER A 165 3.37 20.23 -6.87
N ARG A 166 2.38 19.35 -6.68
CA ARG A 166 2.46 18.25 -5.72
C ARG A 166 3.51 17.20 -6.13
N CYS A 167 3.61 16.86 -7.40
CA CYS A 167 4.69 15.98 -7.87
C CYS A 167 6.06 16.60 -7.57
N MET A 168 6.20 17.92 -7.76
CA MET A 168 7.47 18.65 -7.67
C MET A 168 7.74 19.27 -6.28
N GLU A 169 7.03 18.85 -5.23
CA GLU A 169 7.33 19.29 -3.87
C GLU A 169 8.78 18.96 -3.49
N LYS A 170 9.46 19.92 -2.83
CA LYS A 170 10.84 19.73 -2.37
C LYS A 170 10.94 18.66 -1.29
N ASP A 171 9.89 18.55 -0.47
CA ASP A 171 9.74 17.53 0.56
C ASP A 171 9.07 16.30 -0.06
N MET A 172 9.81 15.19 -0.16
CA MET A 172 9.31 13.93 -0.72
C MET A 172 8.02 13.44 -0.04
N GLU A 173 7.85 13.71 1.28
CA GLU A 173 6.67 13.29 2.04
C GLU A 173 5.37 14.02 1.62
N LYS A 174 5.50 15.13 0.90
CA LYS A 174 4.36 15.90 0.38
C LYS A 174 3.99 15.53 -1.05
N ARG A 175 4.84 14.76 -1.76
CA ARG A 175 4.55 14.26 -3.10
C ARG A 175 3.48 13.16 -3.04
N TYR A 176 3.06 12.71 -4.21
CA TYR A 176 2.35 11.44 -4.31
C TYR A 176 3.25 10.30 -3.83
N SER A 177 2.66 9.28 -3.23
CA SER A 177 3.44 8.13 -2.71
C SER A 177 3.83 7.15 -3.80
N THR A 178 3.03 7.07 -4.87
CA THR A 178 3.26 6.21 -6.04
C THR A 178 2.94 6.96 -7.33
N ALA A 179 3.48 6.48 -8.45
CA ALA A 179 3.13 7.01 -9.77
C ALA A 179 1.64 6.73 -10.10
N GLY A 180 1.10 5.63 -9.57
CA GLY A 180 -0.33 5.30 -9.66
C GLY A 180 -1.23 6.36 -9.03
N GLU A 181 -0.87 6.91 -7.86
CA GLU A 181 -1.62 8.01 -7.24
C GLU A 181 -1.62 9.29 -8.11
N ALA A 182 -0.48 9.60 -8.74
CA ALA A 182 -0.40 10.72 -9.67
C ALA A 182 -1.25 10.48 -10.92
N ALA A 183 -1.24 9.24 -11.46
CA ALA A 183 -2.09 8.84 -12.58
C ALA A 183 -3.57 9.02 -12.27
N GLU A 184 -4.02 8.59 -11.08
CA GLU A 184 -5.42 8.75 -10.68
C GLU A 184 -5.83 10.22 -10.60
N ALA A 185 -4.95 11.10 -10.10
CA ALA A 185 -5.24 12.53 -10.05
C ALA A 185 -5.41 13.12 -11.46
N LEU A 186 -4.54 12.72 -12.40
CA LEU A 186 -4.63 13.10 -13.80
C LEU A 186 -5.89 12.56 -14.47
N GLN A 187 -6.28 11.31 -14.20
CA GLN A 187 -7.44 10.66 -14.78
C GLN A 187 -8.75 11.31 -14.34
N ARG A 188 -8.88 11.68 -13.06
CA ARG A 188 -10.03 12.44 -12.55
C ARG A 188 -10.15 13.80 -13.25
N LEU A 189 -9.04 14.48 -13.48
CA LEU A 189 -9.03 15.75 -14.17
C LEU A 189 -9.48 15.60 -15.63
N LEU A 190 -9.03 14.56 -16.32
CA LEU A 190 -9.44 14.26 -17.70
C LEU A 190 -10.94 13.93 -17.80
N ALA A 191 -11.49 13.26 -16.78
CA ALA A 191 -12.93 12.96 -16.69
C ALA A 191 -13.80 14.20 -16.40
N GLY A 192 -13.21 15.38 -16.21
CA GLY A 192 -13.92 16.62 -15.85
C GLY A 192 -14.40 16.63 -14.39
N GLU A 193 -13.92 15.70 -13.59
CA GLU A 193 -14.18 15.68 -12.15
C GLU A 193 -13.39 16.83 -11.49
N LYS A 194 -14.11 17.71 -10.77
CA LYS A 194 -13.43 18.76 -9.99
C LYS A 194 -12.47 18.11 -9.00
N PRO A 195 -11.21 18.62 -8.85
CA PRO A 195 -10.32 18.12 -7.82
C PRO A 195 -11.05 18.22 -6.49
N GLU A 196 -11.22 17.08 -5.87
CA GLU A 196 -11.83 17.00 -4.55
C GLU A 196 -10.85 17.62 -3.54
N LYS A 197 -11.03 18.93 -3.29
CA LYS A 197 -10.50 19.55 -2.08
C LYS A 197 -11.22 18.88 -0.93
N ASP A 198 -10.48 18.19 -0.08
CA ASP A 198 -10.94 17.66 1.20
C ASP A 198 -12.00 16.54 1.17
N LYS A 199 -11.84 15.47 0.39
CA LYS A 199 -12.37 14.20 0.89
C LYS A 199 -11.45 13.71 1.99
N LYS A 200 -11.87 13.90 3.26
CA LYS A 200 -11.28 13.18 4.38
C LYS A 200 -11.24 11.70 4.01
N GLU A 201 -10.07 11.08 4.19
CA GLU A 201 -9.95 9.62 4.07
C GLU A 201 -11.13 8.97 4.80
N PRO A 202 -11.85 8.03 4.17
CA PRO A 202 -12.91 7.35 4.90
C PRO A 202 -12.29 6.70 6.13
N PRO A 203 -12.99 6.70 7.26
CA PRO A 203 -12.44 6.19 8.50
C PRO A 203 -11.99 4.75 8.34
N SER A 204 -10.79 4.42 8.80
CA SER A 204 -10.27 3.06 8.80
C SER A 204 -11.19 2.13 9.59
N LEU A 205 -11.39 0.92 9.08
CA LEU A 205 -12.04 -0.14 9.85
C LEU A 205 -11.07 -0.68 10.89
N THR A 206 -11.43 -0.62 12.15
CA THR A 206 -10.64 -1.24 13.23
C THR A 206 -11.19 -2.63 13.54
N VAL A 207 -10.34 -3.66 13.47
CA VAL A 207 -10.66 -5.02 13.91
C VAL A 207 -9.87 -5.31 15.18
N VAL A 208 -10.56 -5.49 16.28
CA VAL A 208 -9.96 -5.78 17.59
C VAL A 208 -9.92 -7.28 17.81
N PHE A 209 -8.73 -7.81 18.04
CA PHE A 209 -8.49 -9.20 18.37
C PHE A 209 -8.21 -9.36 19.86
N ALA A 210 -8.84 -10.35 20.50
CA ALA A 210 -8.51 -10.79 21.85
C ALA A 210 -8.66 -12.30 21.99
N GLY A 211 -7.89 -12.90 22.89
CA GLY A 211 -7.89 -14.35 23.15
C GLY A 211 -8.46 -14.69 24.51
N SER A 212 -9.12 -15.83 24.63
CA SER A 212 -9.61 -16.35 25.90
C SER A 212 -8.48 -16.81 26.84
N ARG A 213 -7.32 -17.19 26.27
CA ARG A 213 -6.11 -17.62 27.01
C ARG A 213 -4.83 -17.45 26.15
N PRO A 214 -3.63 -17.58 26.76
CA PRO A 214 -2.39 -17.72 26.01
C PRO A 214 -2.47 -18.89 25.03
N GLY A 215 -2.01 -18.68 23.78
CA GLY A 215 -2.05 -19.72 22.76
C GLY A 215 -3.42 -19.96 22.12
N ALA A 216 -4.43 -19.13 22.37
CA ALA A 216 -5.74 -19.21 21.68
C ALA A 216 -5.67 -18.95 20.17
N GLY A 217 -4.54 -18.46 19.66
CA GLY A 217 -4.32 -18.24 18.23
C GLY A 217 -4.61 -16.83 17.76
N THR A 218 -4.78 -15.87 18.64
CA THR A 218 -5.12 -14.47 18.36
C THR A 218 -4.17 -13.82 17.37
N THR A 219 -2.88 -13.79 17.70
CA THR A 219 -1.81 -13.21 16.85
C THR A 219 -1.70 -13.95 15.51
N HIS A 220 -1.86 -15.27 15.55
CA HIS A 220 -1.78 -16.12 14.36
C HIS A 220 -2.92 -15.80 13.36
N LEU A 221 -4.15 -15.67 13.87
CA LEU A 221 -5.30 -15.28 13.06
C LEU A 221 -5.17 -13.86 12.52
N ALA A 222 -4.71 -12.91 13.36
CA ALA A 222 -4.54 -11.53 12.96
C ALA A 222 -3.48 -11.38 11.85
N PHE A 223 -2.34 -12.08 11.94
CA PHE A 223 -1.34 -12.13 10.87
C PHE A 223 -1.88 -12.78 9.59
N GLY A 224 -2.60 -13.90 9.73
CA GLY A 224 -3.23 -14.59 8.60
C GLY A 224 -4.20 -13.68 7.85
N LEU A 225 -5.05 -12.96 8.58
CA LEU A 225 -5.99 -12.00 7.99
C LEU A 225 -5.27 -10.81 7.37
N CYS A 226 -4.22 -10.27 8.02
CA CYS A 226 -3.40 -9.18 7.47
C CYS A 226 -2.79 -9.58 6.12
N ARG A 227 -2.18 -10.76 6.04
CA ARG A 227 -1.58 -11.29 4.82
C ARG A 227 -2.62 -11.55 3.73
N TRP A 228 -3.78 -12.08 4.11
CA TRP A 228 -4.87 -12.34 3.18
C TRP A 228 -5.41 -11.03 2.58
N LEU A 229 -5.61 -9.98 3.39
CA LEU A 229 -6.04 -8.65 2.95
C LEU A 229 -5.03 -8.03 1.99
N ASP A 230 -3.74 -8.10 2.29
CA ASP A 230 -2.67 -7.63 1.41
C ASP A 230 -2.73 -8.30 0.02
N ARG A 231 -2.91 -9.64 -0.02
CA ARG A 231 -3.09 -10.37 -1.29
C ARG A 231 -4.36 -10.00 -2.06
N LYS A 232 -5.36 -9.45 -1.39
CA LYS A 232 -6.60 -8.91 -2.03
C LYS A 232 -6.49 -7.43 -2.39
N GLY A 233 -5.30 -6.81 -2.23
CA GLY A 233 -5.06 -5.41 -2.53
C GLY A 233 -5.67 -4.45 -1.49
N ILE A 234 -6.02 -4.93 -0.30
CA ILE A 234 -6.56 -4.13 0.80
C ILE A 234 -5.42 -3.82 1.78
N TRP A 235 -5.05 -2.56 1.89
CA TRP A 235 -3.99 -2.13 2.80
C TRP A 235 -4.41 -2.26 4.25
N ALA A 236 -3.80 -3.22 4.93
CA ALA A 236 -4.07 -3.52 6.32
C ALA A 236 -2.80 -3.34 7.17
N LEU A 237 -2.95 -2.70 8.33
CA LEU A 237 -1.91 -2.56 9.34
C LEU A 237 -2.22 -3.48 10.51
N TYR A 238 -1.31 -4.38 10.83
CA TYR A 238 -1.32 -5.09 12.10
C TYR A 238 -0.65 -4.25 13.19
N GLU A 239 -1.35 -4.01 14.29
CA GLU A 239 -0.82 -3.34 15.47
C GLU A 239 -0.78 -4.30 16.67
N GLU A 240 0.41 -4.58 17.17
CA GLU A 240 0.60 -5.29 18.42
C GLU A 240 0.23 -4.39 19.60
N LYS A 241 -0.80 -4.77 20.35
CA LYS A 241 -1.29 -4.07 21.55
C LYS A 241 -1.14 -4.92 22.82
N ASN A 242 -0.28 -5.95 22.74
CA ASN A 242 0.05 -6.86 23.81
C ASN A 242 1.58 -6.96 23.96
N ARG A 243 2.04 -7.67 24.98
CA ARG A 243 3.46 -7.79 25.30
C ARG A 243 4.14 -9.01 24.68
N SER A 244 3.59 -9.58 23.61
CA SER A 244 4.14 -10.78 22.97
C SER A 244 5.49 -10.55 22.29
N MET A 245 5.80 -9.31 21.91
CA MET A 245 7.01 -8.92 21.17
C MET A 245 7.18 -9.63 19.82
N ALA A 246 6.10 -10.22 19.29
CA ALA A 246 6.13 -11.03 18.07
C ALA A 246 6.64 -10.25 16.86
N VAL A 247 6.19 -8.99 16.67
CA VAL A 247 6.63 -8.14 15.56
C VAL A 247 8.11 -7.78 15.69
N ARG A 248 8.58 -7.45 16.92
CA ARG A 248 9.96 -7.05 17.15
C ARG A 248 10.91 -8.24 16.96
N THR A 249 10.58 -9.41 17.51
CA THR A 249 11.37 -10.64 17.33
C THR A 249 11.47 -11.02 15.84
N MET A 250 10.38 -10.87 15.10
CA MET A 250 10.37 -11.11 13.66
C MET A 250 11.26 -10.09 12.92
N ALA A 251 11.17 -8.81 13.28
CA ALA A 251 11.97 -7.76 12.67
C ALA A 251 13.47 -7.98 12.89
N GLU A 252 13.88 -8.36 14.09
CA GLU A 252 15.27 -8.73 14.42
C GLU A 252 15.75 -9.92 13.58
N SER A 253 14.94 -10.98 13.51
CA SER A 253 15.23 -12.18 12.73
C SER A 253 15.41 -11.89 11.22
N LEU A 254 14.60 -10.98 10.67
CA LEU A 254 14.63 -10.59 9.27
C LEU A 254 15.52 -9.37 8.99
N ARG A 255 16.17 -8.81 10.03
CA ARG A 255 16.96 -7.56 9.96
C ARG A 255 16.17 -6.40 9.32
N ALA A 256 14.85 -6.37 9.53
CA ALA A 256 13.97 -5.35 9.00
C ALA A 256 14.12 -4.04 9.80
N ARG A 257 13.94 -2.91 9.12
CA ARG A 257 13.92 -1.57 9.75
C ARG A 257 12.52 -0.96 9.65
N PRO A 258 12.07 -0.22 10.65
CA PRO A 258 10.79 0.47 10.60
C PRO A 258 10.88 1.76 9.78
N ASP A 259 9.75 2.22 9.27
CA ASP A 259 9.59 3.58 8.77
C ASP A 259 9.56 4.61 9.92
N LYS A 260 9.43 5.90 9.58
CA LYS A 260 9.36 7.01 10.55
C LYS A 260 8.14 6.92 11.49
N ARG A 261 7.11 6.13 11.12
CA ARG A 261 5.90 5.88 11.91
C ARG A 261 6.06 4.65 12.82
N GLY A 262 7.24 4.01 12.82
CA GLY A 262 7.50 2.78 13.55
C GLY A 262 6.84 1.55 12.94
N ILE A 263 6.53 1.57 11.63
CA ILE A 263 5.86 0.49 10.92
C ILE A 263 6.89 -0.29 10.10
N TYR A 264 6.84 -1.61 10.18
CA TYR A 264 7.68 -2.53 9.41
C TYR A 264 6.88 -3.13 8.26
N ARG A 265 7.53 -3.33 7.12
CA ARG A 265 7.00 -4.14 6.02
C ARG A 265 7.71 -5.50 6.02
N MET A 266 7.01 -6.56 6.44
CA MET A 266 7.58 -7.91 6.59
C MET A 266 6.58 -8.98 6.16
N LYS A 267 7.07 -10.03 5.47
CA LYS A 267 6.23 -11.16 5.02
C LYS A 267 4.97 -10.74 4.25
N GLY A 268 5.03 -9.60 3.55
CA GLY A 268 3.90 -9.03 2.83
C GLY A 268 2.85 -8.37 3.73
N CYS A 269 3.18 -8.01 4.95
CA CYS A 269 2.29 -7.32 5.89
C CYS A 269 2.92 -6.05 6.41
N TRP A 270 2.08 -5.04 6.67
CA TRP A 270 2.47 -3.86 7.42
C TRP A 270 2.24 -4.14 8.90
N MET A 271 3.25 -3.96 9.74
CA MET A 271 3.23 -4.35 11.15
C MET A 271 3.83 -3.28 12.04
N ARG A 272 3.12 -2.93 13.12
CA ARG A 272 3.60 -2.03 14.15
C ARG A 272 3.73 -2.81 15.46
N PRO A 273 4.94 -2.88 16.07
CA PRO A 273 5.14 -3.54 17.35
C PRO A 273 4.54 -2.73 18.49
N TRP A 274 4.40 -3.34 19.64
CA TRP A 274 4.10 -2.63 20.86
C TRP A 274 5.32 -1.82 21.35
N TYR A 275 5.16 -0.52 21.50
CA TYR A 275 6.21 0.40 21.95
C TYR A 275 6.12 0.76 23.44
N GLY A 276 5.22 0.14 24.19
CA GLY A 276 5.00 0.41 25.61
C GLY A 276 3.82 1.34 25.87
N PRO A 277 3.39 1.41 27.14
CA PRO A 277 2.32 2.32 27.56
C PRO A 277 2.76 3.77 27.40
N GLY A 278 1.91 4.60 26.80
CA GLY A 278 2.17 6.04 26.66
C GLY A 278 3.08 6.43 25.48
N ALA A 279 3.53 5.51 24.65
CA ALA A 279 4.28 5.84 23.44
C ALA A 279 3.41 6.70 22.49
N LYS A 280 3.85 7.93 22.22
CA LYS A 280 3.22 8.82 21.25
C LYS A 280 3.74 8.47 19.86
N LEU A 281 2.98 7.67 19.13
CA LEU A 281 3.30 7.31 17.75
C LEU A 281 2.48 8.17 16.78
N PRO A 282 3.03 8.51 15.61
CA PRO A 282 2.28 9.14 14.55
C PRO A 282 1.04 8.32 14.17
N GLU A 283 -0.02 9.01 13.76
CA GLU A 283 -1.24 8.35 13.31
C GLU A 283 -0.96 7.45 12.10
N ALA A 284 -1.55 6.27 12.10
CA ALA A 284 -1.40 5.29 11.01
C ALA A 284 -2.36 5.61 9.85
N LYS A 285 -2.13 6.73 9.15
CA LYS A 285 -2.91 7.11 7.96
C LYS A 285 -2.54 6.22 6.77
N GLY A 286 -3.46 6.09 5.82
CA GLY A 286 -3.25 5.35 4.58
C GLY A 286 -3.57 3.85 4.68
N PHE A 287 -4.21 3.38 5.75
CA PHE A 287 -4.64 1.98 5.87
C PHE A 287 -6.17 1.87 5.93
N ALA A 288 -6.73 1.02 5.06
CA ALA A 288 -8.15 0.71 5.07
C ALA A 288 -8.58 -0.02 6.36
N VAL A 289 -7.74 -0.93 6.81
CA VAL A 289 -8.01 -1.80 7.94
C VAL A 289 -6.87 -1.74 8.95
N ILE A 290 -7.22 -1.57 10.22
CA ILE A 290 -6.26 -1.65 11.33
C ILE A 290 -6.63 -2.86 12.20
N LEU A 291 -5.74 -3.84 12.25
CA LEU A 291 -5.90 -5.09 13.00
C LEU A 291 -5.17 -4.93 14.34
N LYS A 292 -5.89 -4.64 15.42
CA LYS A 292 -5.32 -4.43 16.76
C LYS A 292 -5.37 -5.71 17.58
N ASP A 293 -4.21 -6.30 17.86
CA ASP A 293 -4.06 -7.51 18.66
C ASP A 293 -3.79 -7.20 20.13
N PHE A 294 -4.79 -7.33 20.96
CA PHE A 294 -4.72 -7.11 22.40
C PHE A 294 -4.33 -8.37 23.21
N GLY A 295 -4.23 -9.54 22.57
CA GLY A 295 -3.94 -10.79 23.30
C GLY A 295 -4.92 -11.01 24.45
N LEU A 296 -4.46 -10.88 25.69
CA LEU A 296 -5.28 -11.04 26.89
C LEU A 296 -5.69 -9.70 27.55
N GLU A 297 -5.35 -8.59 26.99
CA GLU A 297 -5.62 -7.25 27.55
C GLU A 297 -7.07 -6.81 27.25
N TRP A 298 -8.06 -7.54 27.80
CA TRP A 298 -9.48 -7.34 27.49
C TRP A 298 -10.00 -5.96 27.85
N LYS A 299 -9.54 -5.37 28.98
CA LYS A 299 -9.94 -4.03 29.43
C LYS A 299 -9.52 -2.95 28.43
N GLU A 300 -8.33 -3.09 27.86
CA GLU A 300 -7.85 -2.17 26.83
C GLU A 300 -8.60 -2.38 25.51
N ALA A 301 -8.87 -3.65 25.14
CA ALA A 301 -9.70 -3.98 24.00
C ALA A 301 -11.11 -3.37 24.10
N ALA A 302 -11.76 -3.46 25.27
CA ALA A 302 -13.07 -2.90 25.53
C ALA A 302 -13.15 -1.38 25.35
N ARG A 303 -12.06 -0.65 25.65
CA ARG A 303 -11.98 0.81 25.45
C ARG A 303 -12.05 1.18 23.98
N VAL A 304 -11.40 0.41 23.12
CA VAL A 304 -11.36 0.63 21.66
C VAL A 304 -12.67 0.26 21.00
N LEU A 305 -13.39 -0.72 21.55
CA LEU A 305 -14.68 -1.18 21.02
C LEU A 305 -15.83 -0.16 21.16
N LYS A 306 -15.58 1.00 21.76
CA LYS A 306 -16.57 2.08 21.86
C LYS A 306 -16.76 2.85 20.55
N ASP A 307 -15.83 2.72 19.61
CA ASP A 307 -15.88 3.42 18.34
C ASP A 307 -16.79 2.68 17.34
N GLU A 308 -17.60 3.42 16.58
CA GLU A 308 -18.60 2.87 15.65
C GLU A 308 -18.01 2.00 14.53
N ASN A 309 -16.78 2.31 14.09
CA ASN A 309 -16.08 1.58 13.02
C ASN A 309 -15.21 0.43 13.54
N THR A 310 -15.64 -0.22 14.63
CA THR A 310 -14.87 -1.27 15.27
C THR A 310 -15.62 -2.59 15.28
N VAL A 311 -14.91 -3.68 14.93
CA VAL A 311 -15.41 -5.07 14.96
C VAL A 311 -14.55 -5.89 15.90
N PHE A 312 -15.18 -6.71 16.74
CA PHE A 312 -14.50 -7.61 17.64
C PHE A 312 -14.36 -9.02 17.07
N VAL A 313 -13.15 -9.59 17.17
CA VAL A 313 -12.83 -10.98 16.84
C VAL A 313 -12.17 -11.63 18.04
N GLY A 314 -12.92 -12.47 18.75
CA GLY A 314 -12.43 -13.28 19.86
C GLY A 314 -11.83 -14.60 19.38
N CYS A 315 -10.71 -15.02 19.96
CA CYS A 315 -10.11 -16.33 19.71
C CYS A 315 -10.19 -17.21 20.96
N ALA A 316 -10.67 -18.43 20.81
CA ALA A 316 -10.78 -19.41 21.87
C ALA A 316 -10.30 -20.79 21.41
N ALA A 317 -9.85 -21.61 22.35
CA ALA A 317 -9.56 -22.99 22.04
C ALA A 317 -10.84 -23.84 22.09
N ALA A 318 -10.86 -24.92 21.31
CA ALA A 318 -12.00 -25.85 21.24
C ALA A 318 -11.96 -26.96 22.33
N SER A 319 -11.50 -26.63 23.53
CA SER A 319 -11.49 -27.55 24.66
C SER A 319 -12.76 -27.39 25.50
N PRO A 320 -13.34 -28.48 26.07
CA PRO A 320 -14.58 -28.40 26.84
C PRO A 320 -14.59 -27.42 28.02
N TRP A 321 -13.43 -27.19 28.62
CA TRP A 321 -13.22 -26.27 29.76
C TRP A 321 -12.95 -24.80 29.34
N GLU A 322 -12.90 -24.50 28.04
CA GLU A 322 -12.63 -23.17 27.54
C GLU A 322 -13.91 -22.33 27.38
N GLY A 323 -15.07 -22.95 27.36
CA GLY A 323 -16.35 -22.25 27.18
C GLY A 323 -16.58 -21.14 28.21
N ASP A 324 -16.27 -21.39 29.49
CA ASP A 324 -16.41 -20.40 30.57
C ASP A 324 -15.43 -19.19 30.39
N ARG A 325 -14.23 -19.43 29.86
CA ARG A 325 -13.25 -18.37 29.60
C ARG A 325 -13.65 -17.53 28.42
N ALA A 326 -14.13 -18.14 27.36
CA ALA A 326 -14.69 -17.44 26.21
C ALA A 326 -15.90 -16.58 26.60
N GLY A 327 -16.78 -17.15 27.46
CA GLY A 327 -17.91 -16.43 28.04
C GLY A 327 -17.47 -15.21 28.84
N ARG A 328 -16.55 -15.37 29.79
CA ARG A 328 -15.99 -14.25 30.57
C ARG A 328 -15.33 -13.17 29.69
N MET A 329 -14.58 -13.55 28.66
CA MET A 329 -14.02 -12.61 27.70
C MET A 329 -15.12 -11.81 27.01
N LEU A 330 -16.18 -12.45 26.55
CA LEU A 330 -17.30 -11.79 25.90
C LEU A 330 -18.07 -10.89 26.86
N ASP A 331 -18.20 -11.26 28.13
CA ASP A 331 -18.88 -10.48 29.17
C ASP A 331 -18.10 -9.21 29.52
N GLU A 332 -16.78 -9.29 29.69
CA GLU A 332 -15.91 -8.13 29.91
C GLU A 332 -15.99 -7.13 28.74
N LEU A 333 -16.20 -7.64 27.53
CA LEU A 333 -16.27 -6.84 26.31
C LEU A 333 -17.70 -6.37 25.97
N LYS A 334 -18.71 -6.68 26.81
CA LYS A 334 -20.10 -6.22 26.64
C LYS A 334 -20.32 -4.73 26.90
N GLU A 335 -19.49 -4.11 27.71
CA GLU A 335 -19.69 -2.72 28.17
C GLU A 335 -19.42 -1.65 27.08
N GLY A 336 -18.94 -2.05 25.87
CA GLY A 336 -18.85 -1.16 24.73
C GLY A 336 -20.23 -0.80 24.18
N LYS A 337 -20.65 0.45 24.25
CA LYS A 337 -21.91 1.00 23.68
C LYS A 337 -22.01 0.89 22.16
N GLY A 338 -20.96 0.47 21.47
CA GLY A 338 -20.96 0.23 20.02
C GLY A 338 -21.68 -1.08 19.72
N GLY A 339 -22.79 -1.04 18.99
CA GLY A 339 -23.55 -2.19 18.48
C GLY A 339 -22.76 -3.04 17.45
N GLY A 340 -21.43 -3.04 17.53
CA GLY A 340 -20.51 -3.75 16.65
C GLY A 340 -20.68 -5.27 16.77
N GLN A 341 -20.65 -5.91 15.63
CA GLN A 341 -20.77 -7.36 15.52
C GLN A 341 -19.60 -8.05 16.22
N ARG A 342 -19.91 -9.12 16.93
CA ARG A 342 -18.94 -9.95 17.63
C ARG A 342 -18.74 -11.24 16.87
N ILE A 343 -17.49 -11.58 16.62
CA ILE A 343 -17.09 -12.80 15.95
C ILE A 343 -16.26 -13.61 16.93
N LEU A 344 -16.59 -14.88 17.10
CA LEU A 344 -15.83 -15.80 17.92
C LEU A 344 -15.24 -16.90 17.03
N VAL A 345 -13.92 -17.06 17.08
CA VAL A 345 -13.19 -18.05 16.32
C VAL A 345 -12.62 -19.09 17.27
N PHE A 346 -13.05 -20.32 17.11
CA PHE A 346 -12.49 -21.47 17.82
C PHE A 346 -11.35 -22.09 17.00
N ARG A 347 -10.20 -22.27 17.64
CA ARG A 347 -9.11 -23.05 17.07
C ARG A 347 -9.41 -24.54 17.26
N CYS A 348 -9.69 -25.23 16.15
CA CYS A 348 -9.90 -26.66 16.11
C CYS A 348 -8.56 -27.38 15.94
N GLY A 349 -8.35 -28.53 16.63
CA GLY A 349 -7.22 -29.41 16.34
C GLY A 349 -7.40 -30.17 15.01
N ALA A 350 -6.38 -30.94 14.63
CA ALA A 350 -6.30 -31.66 13.36
C ALA A 350 -7.54 -32.54 13.04
N ASP A 351 -8.26 -32.98 14.05
CA ASP A 351 -9.41 -33.86 13.88
C ASP A 351 -10.71 -33.17 13.42
N GLY A 352 -10.69 -31.85 13.21
CA GLY A 352 -11.75 -31.06 12.55
C GLY A 352 -13.18 -31.21 13.13
N PHE A 353 -13.39 -32.10 14.06
CA PHE A 353 -14.69 -32.48 14.62
C PHE A 353 -14.91 -31.87 16.00
N LEU A 354 -15.32 -30.61 16.01
CA LEU A 354 -16.13 -30.15 17.14
C LEU A 354 -17.45 -30.97 17.12
N LYS A 355 -17.60 -31.92 18.04
CA LYS A 355 -18.91 -32.58 18.25
C LYS A 355 -19.93 -31.45 18.38
N ARG A 356 -20.93 -31.41 17.50
CA ARG A 356 -21.99 -30.37 17.47
C ARG A 356 -22.63 -30.13 18.85
N THR A 357 -22.63 -31.14 19.70
CA THR A 357 -23.12 -31.09 21.10
C THR A 357 -22.29 -30.18 22.00
N TRP A 358 -20.94 -30.20 21.86
CA TRP A 358 -20.07 -29.32 22.64
C TRP A 358 -20.17 -27.86 22.19
N LEU A 359 -20.16 -27.63 20.89
CA LEU A 359 -20.33 -26.28 20.32
C LEU A 359 -21.67 -25.67 20.78
N ARG A 360 -22.76 -26.43 20.78
CA ARG A 360 -24.04 -25.98 21.32
C ARG A 360 -23.95 -25.62 22.81
N LYS A 361 -23.25 -26.41 23.63
CA LYS A 361 -23.07 -26.13 25.05
C LYS A 361 -22.16 -24.93 25.30
N ALA A 362 -21.08 -24.77 24.53
CA ALA A 362 -20.22 -23.58 24.58
C ALA A 362 -20.94 -22.31 24.08
N LEU A 363 -21.87 -22.46 23.14
CA LEU A 363 -22.66 -21.36 22.59
C LEU A 363 -23.91 -21.04 23.42
N SER A 364 -24.40 -21.96 24.28
CA SER A 364 -25.56 -21.69 25.14
C SER A 364 -25.33 -20.55 26.16
N GLY A 365 -24.05 -20.20 26.42
CA GLY A 365 -23.66 -19.05 27.22
C GLY A 365 -23.26 -17.83 26.38
N CYS A 366 -23.27 -17.91 25.04
CA CYS A 366 -22.91 -16.76 24.19
C CYS A 366 -24.10 -15.81 24.02
N PRO A 367 -23.89 -14.50 24.13
CA PRO A 367 -24.92 -13.51 23.86
C PRO A 367 -25.51 -13.62 22.45
N GLU A 368 -26.76 -13.25 22.29
CA GLU A 368 -27.36 -13.11 20.95
C GLU A 368 -26.54 -12.20 20.06
N GLY A 369 -26.39 -12.55 18.78
CA GLY A 369 -25.66 -11.75 17.79
C GLY A 369 -24.18 -12.10 17.61
N VAL A 370 -23.63 -13.07 18.34
CA VAL A 370 -22.26 -13.56 18.13
C VAL A 370 -22.20 -14.53 16.94
N SER A 371 -21.30 -14.25 15.99
CA SER A 371 -21.02 -15.17 14.87
C SER A 371 -19.85 -16.08 15.21
N VAL A 372 -20.02 -17.37 15.01
CA VAL A 372 -19.02 -18.37 15.40
C VAL A 372 -18.40 -19.03 14.18
N PHE A 373 -17.07 -19.15 14.21
CA PHE A 373 -16.27 -19.83 13.19
C PHE A 373 -15.33 -20.85 13.84
N CYS A 374 -14.99 -21.88 13.08
CA CYS A 374 -13.92 -22.83 13.43
C CYS A 374 -12.73 -22.60 12.52
N SER A 375 -11.59 -22.25 13.10
CA SER A 375 -10.35 -22.08 12.35
C SER A 375 -9.72 -23.46 12.08
N PRO A 376 -9.39 -23.79 10.85
CA PRO A 376 -8.55 -24.96 10.57
C PRO A 376 -7.16 -24.77 11.19
N GLU A 377 -6.47 -25.87 11.44
CA GLU A 377 -5.09 -25.80 11.93
C GLU A 377 -4.14 -25.40 10.80
N TYR A 378 -3.25 -24.44 11.06
CA TYR A 378 -2.23 -24.01 10.15
C TYR A 378 -0.94 -23.55 10.86
N ARG A 379 0.18 -23.90 10.27
CA ARG A 379 1.48 -23.67 10.90
C ARG A 379 2.03 -22.27 10.63
N ASP A 380 1.86 -21.77 9.41
CA ASP A 380 2.42 -20.50 8.98
C ASP A 380 1.30 -19.50 8.60
N PRO A 381 1.08 -18.44 9.39
CA PRO A 381 0.03 -17.45 9.12
C PRO A 381 0.27 -16.63 7.85
N PHE A 382 1.50 -16.58 7.34
CA PHE A 382 1.86 -15.84 6.14
C PHE A 382 1.67 -16.67 4.86
N ARG A 383 1.41 -17.98 5.00
CA ARG A 383 1.11 -18.90 3.89
C ARG A 383 -0.24 -19.57 4.11
N PRO A 384 -1.34 -18.82 3.93
CA PRO A 384 -2.68 -19.30 4.32
C PRO A 384 -3.18 -20.54 3.56
N GLY A 385 -2.64 -20.92 2.40
CA GLY A 385 -2.97 -22.17 1.70
C GLY A 385 -4.47 -22.51 1.73
N HIS A 386 -4.83 -23.68 2.27
CA HIS A 386 -6.21 -24.19 2.40
C HIS A 386 -7.16 -23.36 3.30
N GLN A 387 -6.73 -22.20 3.80
CA GLN A 387 -7.52 -21.37 4.72
C GLN A 387 -8.11 -20.15 4.04
N GLU A 388 -7.89 -19.97 2.75
CA GLU A 388 -8.46 -18.82 2.04
C GLU A 388 -9.97 -18.72 2.22
N ASP A 389 -10.68 -19.85 2.15
CA ASP A 389 -12.14 -19.89 2.33
C ASP A 389 -12.55 -19.49 3.74
N PHE A 390 -11.82 -19.95 4.77
CA PHE A 390 -12.07 -19.58 6.16
C PHE A 390 -11.83 -18.08 6.38
N LEU A 391 -10.67 -17.55 5.95
CA LEU A 391 -10.36 -16.13 6.09
C LEU A 391 -11.35 -15.26 5.30
N GLN A 392 -11.75 -15.69 4.12
CA GLN A 392 -12.78 -15.04 3.32
C GLN A 392 -14.15 -15.04 4.03
N ALA A 393 -14.53 -16.14 4.69
CA ALA A 393 -15.79 -16.23 5.44
C ALA A 393 -15.78 -15.28 6.66
N VAL A 394 -14.68 -15.26 7.42
CA VAL A 394 -14.48 -14.32 8.53
C VAL A 394 -14.52 -12.87 8.03
N TRP A 395 -13.81 -12.57 6.95
CA TRP A 395 -13.80 -11.23 6.37
C TRP A 395 -15.19 -10.78 5.88
N LYS A 396 -15.92 -11.63 5.15
CA LYS A 396 -17.29 -11.33 4.74
C LYS A 396 -18.19 -10.99 5.92
N ARG A 397 -17.94 -11.59 7.08
CA ARG A 397 -18.70 -11.28 8.29
C ARG A 397 -18.29 -9.96 8.90
N ILE A 398 -16.99 -9.66 8.96
CA ILE A 398 -16.44 -8.35 9.35
C ILE A 398 -17.02 -7.24 8.46
N GLU A 399 -16.95 -7.44 7.15
CA GLU A 399 -17.45 -6.50 6.14
C GLU A 399 -18.94 -6.18 6.27
N ARG A 400 -19.77 -7.17 6.66
CA ARG A 400 -21.21 -6.97 6.91
C ARG A 400 -21.51 -6.11 8.13
N SER A 401 -20.55 -5.94 9.01
CA SER A 401 -20.65 -5.13 10.22
C SER A 401 -20.46 -3.64 10.00
N LEU A 402 -20.00 -3.25 8.83
CA LEU A 402 -19.84 -1.85 8.47
C LEU A 402 -21.21 -1.15 8.38
N PRO A 403 -21.41 0.00 9.05
CA PRO A 403 -22.73 0.62 9.22
C PRO A 403 -23.38 1.15 7.94
N LEU A 404 -22.68 1.26 6.82
CA LEU A 404 -23.12 2.00 5.66
C LEU A 404 -23.33 1.11 4.42
N ARG A 405 -24.57 0.67 4.16
CA ARG A 405 -24.90 -0.11 2.95
C ARG A 405 -24.66 0.64 1.62
N GLN A 406 -24.84 1.94 1.57
CA GLN A 406 -24.62 2.77 0.35
C GLN A 406 -23.16 3.21 0.17
N GLU A 407 -22.39 3.36 1.24
CA GLU A 407 -20.99 3.77 1.18
C GLU A 407 -19.99 2.59 1.11
N LYS A 408 -20.43 1.34 1.35
CA LYS A 408 -19.56 0.16 1.27
C LYS A 408 -18.82 0.04 -0.06
N ARG A 409 -19.53 0.22 -1.17
CA ARG A 409 -18.93 0.13 -2.51
C ARG A 409 -17.90 1.25 -2.70
N ARG A 410 -18.24 2.45 -2.29
CA ARG A 410 -17.37 3.64 -2.32
C ARG A 410 -16.16 3.51 -1.40
N TRP A 411 -16.32 2.93 -0.20
CA TRP A 411 -15.26 2.65 0.76
C TRP A 411 -14.27 1.62 0.21
N PHE A 412 -14.75 0.50 -0.32
CA PHE A 412 -13.91 -0.53 -0.94
C PHE A 412 -13.23 -0.03 -2.22
N ASP A 413 -13.93 0.73 -3.05
CA ASP A 413 -13.36 1.29 -4.27
C ASP A 413 -12.28 2.35 -3.94
N TRP A 414 -12.44 3.05 -2.83
CA TRP A 414 -11.44 4.03 -2.36
C TRP A 414 -10.17 3.35 -1.84
N TRP A 415 -10.30 2.18 -1.17
CA TRP A 415 -9.19 1.45 -0.56
C TRP A 415 -8.61 0.30 -1.41
N ARG A 416 -9.26 -0.09 -2.50
CA ARG A 416 -8.77 -1.03 -3.50
C ARG A 416 -7.94 -0.31 -4.56
N ARG A 417 -6.83 0.23 -4.17
CA ARG A 417 -5.93 0.90 -5.11
C ARG A 417 -4.61 0.19 -5.20
#